data_a52b67730c0e2e36ec9c9edc7af6f15b
#
_entry.id   a52b67730c0e2e36ec9c9edc7af6f15b
#
_cell.length_a   1.000
_cell.length_b   1.000
_cell.length_c   1.000
_cell.angle_alpha   90.00
_cell.angle_beta   90.00
_cell.angle_gamma   90.00
#
_symmetry.space_group_name_H-M   'P 1'
#
loop_
_entity.id
_entity.type
_entity.pdbx_description
1 polymer ?
#
loop_
_entity_poly.entity_id
_entity_poly.type
_entity_poly.pdbx_seq_one_letter_code
_entity_poly.pdbx_strand_id
1 'polypeptide(L)'
;MTAPFDLTDDSVVVIIGTGAGGGVLANELAQKGVSVVSLEAGARHYPSDFINDEWDSFGQLAWLDPRTTSGDWRVAKDFSGLPAWIVKSVGGTTQHWAGASLRFQDHEWKTATTYGNVQGASLLDWPIDAAEMDPWYTKAEDKLQVTRTGD
;
A
#
# COMPACT_ATOMS: atom_id res chain seq x y z
N MET A 1 12.27 -18.69 -20.82
CA MET A 1 12.96 -17.46 -20.38
C MET A 1 13.76 -17.83 -19.15
N THR A 2 15.05 -17.74 -19.19
CA THR A 2 15.93 -17.85 -18.01
C THR A 2 15.64 -16.65 -17.11
N ALA A 3 15.49 -16.87 -15.81
CA ALA A 3 15.38 -15.78 -14.86
C ALA A 3 16.60 -14.87 -14.99
N PRO A 4 16.42 -13.55 -15.03
CA PRO A 4 17.54 -12.61 -15.17
C PRO A 4 18.45 -12.54 -13.93
N PHE A 5 18.14 -13.32 -12.90
CA PHE A 5 18.84 -13.37 -11.63
C PHE A 5 19.21 -14.80 -11.26
N ASP A 6 20.38 -14.98 -10.65
CA ASP A 6 20.78 -16.23 -10.04
C ASP A 6 19.98 -16.40 -8.73
N LEU A 7 19.33 -17.55 -8.56
CA LEU A 7 18.55 -17.84 -7.36
C LEU A 7 19.44 -18.07 -6.11
N THR A 8 20.73 -18.22 -6.30
CA THR A 8 21.72 -18.38 -5.22
C THR A 8 22.45 -17.09 -4.89
N ASP A 9 22.14 -15.98 -5.59
CA ASP A 9 22.75 -14.68 -5.35
C ASP A 9 22.11 -14.02 -4.11
N ASP A 10 22.83 -14.04 -3.00
CA ASP A 10 22.43 -13.45 -1.72
C ASP A 10 22.59 -11.90 -1.66
N SER A 11 23.15 -11.29 -2.72
CA SER A 11 23.23 -9.84 -2.85
C SER A 11 21.94 -9.20 -3.39
N VAL A 12 20.99 -10.01 -3.86
CA VAL A 12 19.72 -9.55 -4.42
C VAL A 12 18.62 -9.58 -3.36
N VAL A 13 17.96 -8.44 -3.16
CA VAL A 13 16.79 -8.35 -2.28
C VAL A 13 15.51 -8.66 -3.09
N VAL A 14 14.75 -9.65 -2.63
CA VAL A 14 13.47 -10.01 -3.23
C VAL A 14 12.33 -9.37 -2.45
N ILE A 15 11.49 -8.60 -3.14
CA ILE A 15 10.31 -7.94 -2.58
C ILE A 15 9.06 -8.60 -3.15
N ILE A 16 8.17 -9.06 -2.29
CA ILE A 16 6.88 -9.65 -2.68
C ILE A 16 5.79 -8.60 -2.59
N GLY A 17 5.23 -8.26 -3.74
CA GLY A 17 4.22 -7.21 -3.91
C GLY A 17 4.82 -5.82 -4.15
N THR A 18 4.23 -5.09 -5.07
CA THR A 18 4.65 -3.72 -5.45
C THR A 18 3.66 -2.64 -5.02
N GLY A 19 2.84 -2.94 -4.03
CA GLY A 19 1.99 -1.93 -3.39
C GLY A 19 2.78 -0.82 -2.70
N ALA A 20 2.13 0.01 -1.91
CA ALA A 20 2.75 1.16 -1.24
C ALA A 20 4.05 0.82 -0.51
N GLY A 21 4.04 -0.21 0.33
CA GLY A 21 5.24 -0.62 1.09
C GLY A 21 6.35 -1.18 0.20
N GLY A 22 6.02 -2.16 -0.64
CA GLY A 22 7.01 -2.82 -1.50
C GLY A 22 7.60 -1.89 -2.55
N GLY A 23 6.78 -1.03 -3.15
CA GLY A 23 7.23 -0.03 -4.12
C GLY A 23 8.18 1.01 -3.51
N VAL A 24 7.86 1.50 -2.30
CA VAL A 24 8.73 2.43 -1.58
C VAL A 24 10.05 1.77 -1.19
N LEU A 25 10.01 0.55 -0.66
CA LEU A 25 11.21 -0.20 -0.29
C LEU A 25 12.10 -0.47 -1.49
N ALA A 26 11.52 -0.90 -2.63
CA ALA A 26 12.26 -1.11 -3.87
C ALA A 26 12.97 0.16 -4.34
N ASN A 27 12.28 1.29 -4.30
CA ASN A 27 12.84 2.59 -4.67
C ASN A 27 14.00 3.00 -3.75
N GLU A 28 13.82 2.90 -2.44
CA GLU A 28 14.85 3.28 -1.46
C GLU A 28 16.10 2.40 -1.54
N LEU A 29 15.94 1.11 -1.76
CA LEU A 29 17.05 0.18 -1.90
C LEU A 29 17.80 0.40 -3.22
N ALA A 30 17.07 0.53 -4.33
CA ALA A 30 17.67 0.77 -5.65
C ALA A 30 18.46 2.08 -5.69
N GLN A 31 17.98 3.15 -5.05
CA GLN A 31 18.72 4.41 -4.93
C GLN A 31 20.05 4.28 -4.15
N LYS A 32 20.14 3.28 -3.30
CA LYS A 32 21.36 2.94 -2.55
C LYS A 32 22.27 1.95 -3.28
N GLY A 33 21.93 1.60 -4.53
CA GLY A 33 22.70 0.67 -5.34
C GLY A 33 22.48 -0.81 -5.02
N VAL A 34 21.44 -1.14 -4.22
CA VAL A 34 21.09 -2.52 -3.93
C VAL A 34 20.30 -3.11 -5.10
N SER A 35 20.70 -4.31 -5.55
CA SER A 35 19.96 -5.05 -6.56
C SER A 35 18.65 -5.54 -5.98
N VAL A 36 17.53 -5.23 -6.65
CA VAL A 36 16.18 -5.57 -6.18
C VAL A 36 15.40 -6.30 -7.26
N VAL A 37 14.72 -7.37 -6.86
CA VAL A 37 13.72 -8.07 -7.67
C VAL A 37 12.38 -7.93 -6.98
N SER A 38 11.40 -7.35 -7.67
CA SER A 38 10.03 -7.25 -7.16
C SER A 38 9.12 -8.26 -7.87
N LEU A 39 8.44 -9.10 -7.11
CA LEU A 39 7.47 -10.07 -7.59
C LEU A 39 6.08 -9.51 -7.37
N GLU A 40 5.32 -9.35 -8.45
CA GLU A 40 3.96 -8.82 -8.42
C GLU A 40 3.00 -9.82 -9.08
N ALA A 41 1.87 -10.05 -8.43
CA ALA A 41 0.86 -10.98 -8.92
C ALA A 41 -0.07 -10.36 -9.97
N GLY A 42 -0.15 -9.04 -9.99
CA GLY A 42 -1.05 -8.30 -10.88
C GLY A 42 -0.38 -7.75 -12.13
N ALA A 43 -1.20 -7.32 -13.06
CA ALA A 43 -0.76 -6.71 -14.30
C ALA A 43 -0.25 -5.27 -14.08
N ARG A 44 0.57 -4.80 -15.01
CA ARG A 44 0.91 -3.38 -15.08
C ARG A 44 -0.17 -2.65 -15.86
N HIS A 45 -0.67 -1.56 -15.29
CA HIS A 45 -1.56 -0.60 -15.95
C HIS A 45 -0.81 0.67 -16.33
N TYR A 46 -1.20 1.24 -17.44
CA TYR A 46 -0.65 2.50 -17.96
C TYR A 46 -1.70 3.62 -17.82
N PRO A 47 -1.32 4.89 -17.85
CA PRO A 47 -2.27 6.01 -17.75
C PRO A 47 -3.43 5.93 -18.75
N SER A 48 -3.20 5.34 -19.93
CA SER A 48 -4.25 5.10 -20.93
C SER A 48 -5.30 4.06 -20.54
N ASP A 49 -5.00 3.22 -19.56
CA ASP A 49 -5.91 2.18 -19.10
C ASP A 49 -6.90 2.72 -18.06
N PHE A 50 -6.63 3.93 -17.54
CA PHE A 50 -7.48 4.57 -16.55
C PHE A 50 -8.52 5.45 -17.24
N ILE A 51 -9.78 5.12 -17.01
CA ILE A 51 -10.92 5.81 -17.57
C ILE A 51 -11.33 6.93 -16.61
N ASN A 52 -11.38 8.15 -17.12
CA ASN A 52 -11.80 9.32 -16.33
C ASN A 52 -13.32 9.51 -16.37
N ASP A 53 -14.04 8.42 -16.13
CA ASP A 53 -15.49 8.37 -16.00
C ASP A 53 -15.84 7.44 -14.84
N GLU A 54 -16.65 7.94 -13.90
CA GLU A 54 -16.96 7.20 -12.66
C GLU A 54 -17.68 5.88 -12.93
N TRP A 55 -18.57 5.84 -13.89
CA TRP A 55 -19.36 4.65 -14.19
C TRP A 55 -18.54 3.57 -14.90
N ASP A 56 -17.78 3.97 -15.87
CA ASP A 56 -16.95 3.06 -16.65
C ASP A 56 -15.76 2.55 -15.83
N SER A 57 -15.11 3.44 -15.05
CA SER A 57 -13.98 3.04 -14.19
C SER A 57 -14.40 2.10 -13.07
N PHE A 58 -15.62 2.24 -12.57
CA PHE A 58 -16.13 1.41 -11.47
C PHE A 58 -16.21 -0.07 -11.85
N GLY A 59 -16.50 -0.36 -13.11
CA GLY A 59 -16.60 -1.73 -13.62
C GLY A 59 -15.31 -2.32 -14.17
N GLN A 60 -14.32 -1.50 -14.52
CA GLN A 60 -13.14 -1.95 -15.27
C GLN A 60 -11.84 -1.96 -14.48
N LEU A 61 -11.53 -0.90 -13.77
CA LEU A 61 -10.26 -0.77 -13.02
C LEU A 61 -10.47 -0.71 -11.53
N ALA A 62 -11.71 -0.50 -11.12
CA ALA A 62 -12.02 -0.60 -9.72
C ALA A 62 -12.01 -2.07 -9.27
N TRP A 63 -12.20 -2.19 -8.05
CA TRP A 63 -12.21 -3.36 -7.18
C TRP A 63 -13.19 -4.47 -7.58
N LEU A 64 -14.10 -4.22 -8.54
CA LEU A 64 -15.08 -5.21 -9.01
C LEU A 64 -14.58 -6.11 -10.14
N ASP A 65 -13.51 -5.74 -10.81
CA ASP A 65 -12.98 -6.53 -11.92
C ASP A 65 -12.10 -7.68 -11.38
N PRO A 66 -12.47 -8.96 -11.64
CA PRO A 66 -11.68 -10.11 -11.21
C PRO A 66 -10.25 -10.14 -11.76
N ARG A 67 -9.98 -9.43 -12.86
CA ARG A 67 -8.65 -9.33 -13.44
C ARG A 67 -7.71 -8.48 -12.60
N THR A 68 -8.27 -7.49 -11.88
CA THR A 68 -7.50 -6.54 -11.07
C THR A 68 -7.60 -6.79 -9.58
N THR A 69 -8.49 -7.68 -9.16
CA THR A 69 -8.69 -8.04 -7.76
C THR A 69 -8.19 -9.43 -7.47
N SER A 70 -7.89 -9.75 -6.23
CA SER A 70 -7.41 -11.07 -5.80
C SER A 70 -8.23 -11.64 -4.66
N GLY A 71 -8.50 -12.97 -4.67
CA GLY A 71 -9.14 -13.70 -3.57
C GLY A 71 -10.68 -13.71 -3.59
N ASP A 72 -11.28 -14.17 -2.53
CA ASP A 72 -12.72 -14.15 -2.33
C ASP A 72 -13.12 -12.82 -1.67
N TRP A 73 -13.59 -11.92 -2.48
CA TRP A 73 -13.65 -10.47 -2.31
C TRP A 73 -14.73 -9.98 -1.34
N ARG A 74 -14.82 -10.51 -0.19
CA ARG A 74 -15.77 -10.05 0.80
C ARG A 74 -15.06 -9.21 1.85
N VAL A 75 -15.43 -7.95 1.93
CA VAL A 75 -14.86 -7.00 2.89
C VAL A 75 -15.14 -7.45 4.31
N ALA A 76 -16.34 -7.94 4.56
CA ALA A 76 -16.74 -8.48 5.85
C ALA A 76 -17.82 -9.54 5.66
N LYS A 77 -17.94 -10.43 6.64
CA LYS A 77 -18.94 -11.50 6.64
C LYS A 77 -20.37 -10.97 6.54
N ASP A 78 -20.65 -9.83 7.15
CA ASP A 78 -21.97 -9.20 7.20
C ASP A 78 -22.27 -8.35 5.94
N PHE A 79 -21.27 -8.08 5.13
CA PHE A 79 -21.38 -7.38 3.86
C PHE A 79 -21.07 -8.33 2.70
N SER A 80 -21.69 -9.50 2.74
CA SER A 80 -21.50 -10.51 1.70
C SER A 80 -21.98 -9.99 0.34
N GLY A 81 -21.10 -9.94 -0.63
CA GLY A 81 -21.38 -9.41 -1.97
C GLY A 81 -20.71 -8.09 -2.27
N LEU A 82 -20.16 -7.38 -1.27
CA LEU A 82 -19.26 -6.28 -1.53
C LEU A 82 -17.83 -6.82 -1.75
N PRO A 83 -17.16 -6.39 -2.80
CA PRO A 83 -15.77 -6.78 -3.04
C PRO A 83 -14.84 -6.17 -2.01
N ALA A 84 -13.77 -6.86 -1.69
CA ALA A 84 -12.66 -6.24 -0.96
C ALA A 84 -11.96 -5.22 -1.87
N TRP A 85 -11.57 -4.08 -1.31
CA TRP A 85 -10.88 -3.03 -2.04
C TRP A 85 -9.38 -3.33 -2.19
N ILE A 86 -9.08 -4.53 -2.63
CA ILE A 86 -7.73 -5.02 -2.83
C ILE A 86 -7.51 -5.18 -4.33
N VAL A 87 -6.59 -4.40 -4.86
CA VAL A 87 -6.26 -4.43 -6.28
C VAL A 87 -5.01 -5.27 -6.51
N LYS A 88 -5.10 -6.14 -7.48
CA LYS A 88 -4.01 -6.98 -7.95
C LYS A 88 -3.39 -6.35 -9.18
N SER A 89 -2.44 -5.49 -8.96
CA SER A 89 -1.73 -4.76 -10.02
C SER A 89 -0.36 -4.27 -9.54
N VAL A 90 0.51 -3.92 -10.47
CA VAL A 90 1.73 -3.17 -10.16
C VAL A 90 1.32 -1.84 -9.51
N GLY A 91 1.77 -1.60 -8.29
CA GLY A 91 1.36 -0.46 -7.47
C GLY A 91 0.29 -0.81 -6.43
N GLY A 92 -0.38 -1.96 -6.57
CA GLY A 92 -1.40 -2.44 -5.64
C GLY A 92 -2.59 -1.49 -5.52
N THR A 93 -3.25 -1.49 -4.39
CA THR A 93 -4.43 -0.64 -4.11
C THR A 93 -4.13 0.86 -4.17
N THR A 94 -2.86 1.26 -4.10
CA THR A 94 -2.43 2.66 -4.26
C THR A 94 -2.82 3.24 -5.63
N GLN A 95 -3.10 2.40 -6.63
CA GLN A 95 -3.64 2.82 -7.93
C GLN A 95 -4.99 3.56 -7.81
N HIS A 96 -5.74 3.30 -6.75
CA HIS A 96 -7.02 3.94 -6.44
C HIS A 96 -6.94 4.91 -5.26
N TRP A 97 -5.74 5.39 -4.95
CA TRP A 97 -5.55 6.33 -3.86
C TRP A 97 -6.18 7.69 -4.19
N ALA A 98 -7.08 8.13 -3.32
CA ALA A 98 -7.81 9.39 -3.49
C ALA A 98 -7.02 10.64 -3.03
N GLY A 99 -5.72 10.51 -2.75
CA GLY A 99 -4.86 11.64 -2.39
C GLY A 99 -4.88 12.01 -0.89
N ALA A 100 -5.64 11.31 -0.05
CA ALA A 100 -5.63 11.57 1.39
C ALA A 100 -4.32 11.09 2.02
N SER A 101 -3.58 12.01 2.67
CA SER A 101 -2.25 11.76 3.23
C SER A 101 -2.16 12.26 4.66
N LEU A 102 -3.04 11.74 5.52
CA LEU A 102 -3.05 12.13 6.93
C LEU A 102 -1.97 11.37 7.70
N ARG A 103 -1.30 12.08 8.61
CA ARG A 103 -0.43 11.45 9.60
C ARG A 103 -1.26 10.83 10.71
N PHE A 104 -0.75 9.74 11.28
CA PHE A 104 -1.36 9.18 12.49
C PHE A 104 -1.26 10.18 13.64
N GLN A 105 -2.33 10.25 14.42
CA GLN A 105 -2.38 11.01 15.65
C GLN A 105 -1.59 10.30 16.77
N ASP A 106 -1.14 11.01 17.79
CA ASP A 106 -0.34 10.44 18.89
C ASP A 106 -1.03 9.23 19.53
N HIS A 107 -2.34 9.31 19.73
CA HIS A 107 -3.12 8.22 20.34
C HIS A 107 -3.23 6.97 19.46
N GLU A 108 -3.04 7.07 18.14
CA GLU A 108 -3.07 5.94 17.24
C GLU A 108 -1.79 5.09 17.33
N TRP A 109 -0.68 5.70 17.74
CA TRP A 109 0.56 4.98 18.05
C TRP A 109 0.49 4.22 19.37
N LYS A 110 -0.32 4.69 20.32
CA LYS A 110 -0.41 4.20 21.70
C LYS A 110 -1.85 3.86 22.06
N THR A 111 -2.52 3.08 21.21
CA THR A 111 -3.95 2.75 21.39
C THR A 111 -4.23 1.94 22.66
N ALA A 112 -3.39 0.95 22.98
CA ALA A 112 -3.56 0.17 24.22
C ALA A 112 -3.33 1.03 25.47
N THR A 113 -2.28 1.86 25.46
CA THR A 113 -2.01 2.80 26.56
C THR A 113 -3.11 3.84 26.71
N THR A 114 -3.64 4.36 25.60
CA THR A 114 -4.64 5.44 25.60
C THR A 114 -6.02 4.96 26.06
N TYR A 115 -6.47 3.82 25.52
CA TYR A 115 -7.84 3.34 25.71
C TYR A 115 -7.95 2.21 26.74
N GLY A 116 -6.83 1.62 27.14
CA GLY A 116 -6.83 0.49 28.07
C GLY A 116 -7.44 -0.77 27.47
N ASN A 117 -7.98 -1.60 28.36
CA ASN A 117 -8.62 -2.85 27.96
C ASN A 117 -10.06 -2.59 27.49
N VAL A 118 -10.28 -2.72 26.19
CA VAL A 118 -11.61 -2.60 25.57
C VAL A 118 -12.16 -4.00 25.27
N GLN A 119 -13.31 -4.33 25.80
CA GLN A 119 -13.92 -5.63 25.59
C GLN A 119 -14.21 -5.87 24.10
N GLY A 120 -13.74 -7.00 23.58
CA GLY A 120 -13.92 -7.37 22.17
C GLY A 120 -12.91 -6.74 21.19
N ALA A 121 -11.95 -5.96 21.69
CA ALA A 121 -10.88 -5.39 20.89
C ALA A 121 -9.50 -5.92 21.33
N SER A 122 -8.60 -6.05 20.36
CA SER A 122 -7.20 -6.41 20.57
C SER A 122 -6.32 -5.19 20.28
N LEU A 123 -6.29 -4.25 21.23
CA LEU A 123 -5.49 -3.04 21.10
C LEU A 123 -4.05 -3.33 21.49
N LEU A 124 -3.12 -2.84 20.68
CA LEU A 124 -1.68 -2.89 20.93
C LEU A 124 -1.07 -1.52 20.67
N ASP A 125 -0.03 -1.20 21.41
CA ASP A 125 0.81 -0.05 21.10
C ASP A 125 1.81 -0.43 20.00
N TRP A 126 2.04 0.49 19.09
CA TRP A 126 3.15 0.36 18.17
C TRP A 126 4.48 0.47 18.94
N PRO A 127 5.53 -0.25 18.53
CA PRO A 127 6.86 -0.20 19.19
C PRO A 127 7.59 1.14 18.98
N ILE A 128 7.01 2.03 18.17
CA ILE A 128 7.49 3.37 17.83
C ILE A 128 6.45 4.40 18.25
N ASP A 129 6.82 5.68 18.22
CA ASP A 129 5.92 6.81 18.52
C ASP A 129 5.87 7.83 17.37
N ALA A 130 5.05 8.86 17.54
CA ALA A 130 4.87 9.91 16.55
C ALA A 130 6.16 10.69 16.29
N ALA A 131 6.96 10.97 17.32
CA ALA A 131 8.21 11.73 17.19
C ALA A 131 9.26 10.94 16.37
N GLU A 132 9.33 9.64 16.58
CA GLU A 132 10.22 8.76 15.82
C GLU A 132 9.78 8.65 14.35
N MET A 133 8.47 8.69 14.07
CA MET A 133 7.92 8.62 12.71
C MET A 133 7.92 9.95 11.96
N ASP A 134 7.97 11.09 12.65
CA ASP A 134 7.85 12.41 12.03
C ASP A 134 8.81 12.65 10.85
N PRO A 135 10.12 12.36 10.94
CA PRO A 135 11.04 12.53 9.82
C PRO A 135 10.71 11.64 8.62
N TRP A 136 10.13 10.48 8.85
CA TRP A 136 9.74 9.55 7.78
C TRP A 136 8.46 10.02 7.08
N TYR A 137 7.49 10.55 7.81
CA TYR A 137 6.33 11.21 7.24
C TYR A 137 6.74 12.39 6.37
N THR A 138 7.60 13.26 6.89
CA THR A 138 8.11 14.40 6.13
C THR A 138 8.78 13.95 4.83
N LYS A 139 9.64 12.94 4.89
CA LYS A 139 10.28 12.38 3.71
C LYS A 139 9.28 11.82 2.69
N ALA A 140 8.24 11.13 3.15
CA ALA A 140 7.19 10.58 2.27
C ALA A 140 6.35 11.70 1.65
N GLU A 141 5.95 12.69 2.42
CA GLU A 141 5.19 13.85 1.97
C GLU A 141 5.96 14.64 0.91
N ASP A 142 7.25 14.87 1.12
CA ASP A 142 8.12 15.54 0.14
C ASP A 142 8.19 14.77 -1.18
N LYS A 143 8.33 13.43 -1.11
CA LYS A 143 8.36 12.58 -2.30
C LYS A 143 7.03 12.54 -3.06
N LEU A 144 5.93 12.54 -2.34
CA LEU A 144 4.57 12.52 -2.88
C LEU A 144 4.07 13.93 -3.23
N GLN A 145 4.82 14.97 -2.88
CA GLN A 145 4.45 16.37 -3.05
C GLN A 145 3.11 16.71 -2.39
N VAL A 146 2.92 16.19 -1.19
CA VAL A 146 1.72 16.47 -0.39
C VAL A 146 1.70 17.95 -0.03
N THR A 147 0.62 18.64 -0.41
CA THR A 147 0.41 20.02 -0.01
C THR A 147 -0.22 20.07 1.38
N ARG A 148 0.44 20.74 2.31
CA ARG A 148 -0.15 21.02 3.62
C ARG A 148 -1.09 22.22 3.49
N THR A 149 -2.33 22.08 3.97
CA THR A 149 -3.23 23.21 4.14
C THR A 149 -3.00 23.78 5.53
N GLY A 150 -2.50 25.00 5.65
CA GLY A 150 -2.50 25.76 6.90
C GLY A 150 -1.15 26.10 7.51
N ASP A 151 -0.20 26.55 6.73
CA ASP A 151 0.88 27.44 7.18
C ASP A 151 0.61 28.85 6.68
#